data_77615cac961e1b4f043f64143bb0faf0
#
_entry.id   77615cac961e1b4f043f64143bb0faf0
#
_cell.length_a   1.000
_cell.length_b   1.000
_cell.length_c   1.000
_cell.angle_alpha   90.00
_cell.angle_beta   90.00
_cell.angle_gamma   90.00
#
_symmetry.space_group_name_H-M   'P 1'
#
loop_
_entity.id
_entity.type
_entity.pdbx_description
1 polymer ?
#
loop_
_entity_poly.entity_id
_entity_poly.type
_entity_poly.pdbx_seq_one_letter_code
_entity_poly.pdbx_strand_id
1 'polypeptide(L)'
;MRKIRLLKRLSFLPVRPHYSLTIPILPNQPHRPFSSPTPDSQDPTVHLLHNAILSSQWHSIPSNLSPSQISTALSNLHSSPHCVLSFIQRLEFNRLDLPSISLAVVILSRLPSPRPALNLLNQAIAANLASNRQIFDALAAARGQLKSTPTHVFDLLIKAACESNKPDDGLQTFYLMKTSKLLPKIESCNNLLSSFLRSKRTDKTWLLYAEMFRSKIPSTVITFNIMINVLCKEGKLKKAKAFISFMEDFGFKPTVVTYNTVIHGYCSKGKIESAFEMLDEMTEKGIDHDSYTHGLMISGLCKEGRLEEASAFFQKMVDNGLIPNAITYNTLIDGYCNKGNLSRAFSYRDEMCTKGIEPTVCTFNPLVHALFIEGRIDEADALVKEMEGRGVSPDAVTYNILINGYCKEGDVKKAFELFDEMSSKGVRPTNVTYTSLVYVLCKTNRMSEANGLFERVRSEGLKPDVVMFNALIDGYCSNSNMERAFLLLKEMDRRNVRPDEVTYNTLMRGLCMVGKADEARGLLDEMRGRGIEPDFISYNTLISGYSRKGNMNDAFKFRDEMLNRGFNPTLLTYNALIQGLCKNEDGDQAEELLKEMVSKGITPDDSTYISLIEGLSEGDGLVVSNGV
;
A
#
# COMPACT_ATOMS: atom_id res chain seq x y z
N MET A 1 -25.26 20.20 -28.74
CA MET A 1 -24.39 19.66 -29.81
C MET A 1 -22.90 19.96 -29.62
N ARG A 2 -22.45 21.12 -29.13
CA ARG A 2 -21.02 21.38 -28.80
C ARG A 2 -20.45 20.39 -27.78
N LYS A 3 -21.17 20.05 -26.70
CA LYS A 3 -20.75 19.09 -25.67
C LYS A 3 -20.50 17.65 -26.19
N ILE A 4 -21.26 17.20 -27.17
CA ILE A 4 -21.13 15.87 -27.78
C ILE A 4 -19.95 15.82 -28.77
N ARG A 5 -19.64 16.94 -29.47
CA ARG A 5 -18.45 17.03 -30.32
C ARG A 5 -17.14 17.06 -29.52
N LEU A 6 -17.14 17.66 -28.33
CA LEU A 6 -15.99 17.65 -27.41
C LEU A 6 -15.69 16.23 -26.87
N LEU A 7 -16.72 15.44 -26.56
CA LEU A 7 -16.56 14.05 -26.14
C LEU A 7 -15.97 13.14 -27.23
N LYS A 8 -16.25 13.39 -28.51
CA LYS A 8 -15.62 12.64 -29.63
C LYS A 8 -14.15 13.00 -29.85
N ARG A 9 -13.67 14.15 -29.37
CA ARG A 9 -12.25 14.53 -29.36
C ARG A 9 -11.47 13.89 -28.20
N LEU A 10 -12.19 13.40 -27.19
CA LEU A 10 -11.60 12.70 -26.05
C LEU A 10 -11.54 11.20 -26.34
N SER A 11 -10.46 10.75 -26.94
CA SER A 11 -10.03 9.32 -26.88
C SER A 11 -9.67 8.87 -25.44
N PHE A 12 -10.28 9.49 -24.45
CA PHE A 12 -10.02 9.29 -23.03
C PHE A 12 -10.88 8.19 -22.40
N LEU A 13 -12.05 7.96 -22.95
CA LEU A 13 -12.88 6.86 -22.51
C LEU A 13 -12.37 5.57 -23.17
N PRO A 14 -12.12 4.50 -22.42
CA PRO A 14 -11.91 3.19 -23.01
C PRO A 14 -13.25 2.74 -23.62
N VAL A 15 -13.49 3.14 -24.88
CA VAL A 15 -14.57 2.57 -25.69
C VAL A 15 -14.06 1.23 -26.20
N ARG A 16 -14.06 0.22 -25.37
CA ARG A 16 -14.21 -1.16 -25.80
C ARG A 16 -15.62 -1.60 -25.42
N PRO A 17 -16.50 -1.83 -26.39
CA PRO A 17 -17.84 -2.34 -26.18
C PRO A 17 -17.79 -3.87 -26.05
N HIS A 18 -17.21 -4.42 -24.99
CA HIS A 18 -17.31 -5.83 -24.65
C HIS A 18 -17.13 -6.04 -23.14
N TYR A 19 -18.05 -5.46 -22.38
CA TYR A 19 -18.50 -6.05 -21.12
C TYR A 19 -20.01 -5.82 -21.05
N SER A 20 -20.76 -6.71 -21.68
CA SER A 20 -22.10 -6.99 -21.22
C SER A 20 -21.95 -7.61 -19.83
N LEU A 21 -21.97 -6.77 -18.79
CA LEU A 21 -22.36 -7.21 -17.48
C LEU A 21 -23.81 -7.63 -17.58
N THR A 22 -24.06 -8.84 -18.06
CA THR A 22 -25.26 -9.58 -17.75
C THR A 22 -25.22 -9.82 -16.25
N ILE A 23 -25.79 -8.87 -15.49
CA ILE A 23 -26.32 -9.19 -14.18
C ILE A 23 -27.32 -10.33 -14.47
N PRO A 24 -27.17 -11.52 -13.86
CA PRO A 24 -28.18 -12.55 -14.02
C PRO A 24 -29.50 -11.94 -13.56
N ILE A 25 -30.38 -11.65 -14.49
CA ILE A 25 -31.78 -11.39 -14.21
C ILE A 25 -32.32 -12.76 -13.82
N LEU A 26 -32.28 -13.09 -12.54
CA LEU A 26 -33.07 -14.16 -12.00
C LEU A 26 -34.54 -13.88 -12.36
N PRO A 27 -35.25 -14.87 -12.90
CA PRO A 27 -36.64 -14.68 -13.30
C PRO A 27 -37.44 -14.17 -12.13
N ASN A 28 -38.30 -13.19 -12.40
CA ASN A 28 -39.30 -12.65 -11.50
C ASN A 28 -40.08 -13.80 -10.85
N GLN A 29 -39.71 -14.15 -9.63
CA GLN A 29 -40.68 -14.82 -8.78
C GLN A 29 -41.74 -13.77 -8.41
N PRO A 30 -43.01 -14.06 -8.55
CA PRO A 30 -44.08 -13.14 -8.19
C PRO A 30 -43.94 -12.80 -6.72
N HIS A 31 -43.71 -11.52 -6.41
CA HIS A 31 -43.75 -10.99 -5.06
C HIS A 31 -45.07 -11.40 -4.42
N ARG A 32 -45.04 -12.24 -3.39
CA ARG A 32 -46.14 -12.29 -2.43
C ARG A 32 -46.26 -10.85 -1.88
N PRO A 33 -47.42 -10.20 -2.00
CA PRO A 33 -47.61 -8.92 -1.35
C PRO A 33 -47.42 -9.14 0.15
N PHE A 34 -46.52 -8.36 0.75
CA PHE A 34 -46.51 -8.20 2.20
C PHE A 34 -47.93 -7.82 2.58
N SER A 35 -48.60 -8.72 3.30
CA SER A 35 -49.92 -8.45 3.87
C SER A 35 -49.77 -7.17 4.68
N SER A 36 -50.46 -6.12 4.25
CA SER A 36 -50.70 -4.93 5.06
C SER A 36 -51.25 -5.41 6.41
N PRO A 37 -50.67 -4.98 7.55
CA PRO A 37 -51.33 -5.23 8.83
C PRO A 37 -52.70 -4.55 8.74
N THR A 38 -53.75 -5.34 8.98
CA THR A 38 -55.12 -4.87 9.18
C THR A 38 -55.10 -3.81 10.30
N PRO A 39 -55.89 -2.73 10.21
CA PRO A 39 -55.94 -1.67 11.22
C PRO A 39 -56.81 -2.09 12.43
N ASP A 40 -56.51 -3.24 13.03
CA ASP A 40 -57.21 -3.72 14.22
C ASP A 40 -56.23 -4.48 15.11
N SER A 41 -55.45 -3.74 15.85
CA SER A 41 -55.01 -4.08 17.21
C SER A 41 -54.43 -2.83 17.86
N GLN A 42 -55.24 -2.12 18.59
CA GLN A 42 -54.80 -1.20 19.62
C GLN A 42 -54.14 -2.03 20.72
N ASP A 43 -52.88 -2.43 20.49
CA ASP A 43 -52.08 -3.05 21.55
C ASP A 43 -51.85 -1.94 22.60
N PRO A 44 -52.46 -2.06 23.82
CA PRO A 44 -52.31 -1.02 24.83
C PRO A 44 -50.87 -0.73 25.20
N THR A 45 -49.94 -1.67 24.97
CA THR A 45 -48.52 -1.51 25.21
C THR A 45 -47.89 -0.52 24.23
N VAL A 46 -48.35 -0.41 22.99
CA VAL A 46 -47.83 0.57 22.00
C VAL A 46 -48.25 1.98 22.35
N HIS A 47 -49.46 2.18 22.89
CA HIS A 47 -49.93 3.49 23.33
C HIS A 47 -49.20 3.96 24.58
N LEU A 48 -48.94 3.06 25.53
CA LEU A 48 -48.11 3.34 26.72
C LEU A 48 -46.69 3.67 26.32
N LEU A 49 -46.09 2.92 25.37
CA LEU A 49 -44.76 3.15 24.85
C LEU A 49 -44.66 4.52 24.14
N HIS A 50 -45.62 4.88 23.32
CA HIS A 50 -45.69 6.17 22.66
C HIS A 50 -45.69 7.33 23.65
N ASN A 51 -46.56 7.28 24.67
CA ASN A 51 -46.66 8.31 25.69
C ASN A 51 -45.41 8.38 26.58
N ALA A 52 -44.83 7.24 26.95
CA ALA A 52 -43.61 7.17 27.73
C ALA A 52 -42.42 7.79 26.99
N ILE A 53 -42.30 7.59 25.68
CA ILE A 53 -41.23 8.18 24.85
C ILE A 53 -41.43 9.70 24.72
N LEU A 54 -42.66 10.17 24.49
CA LEU A 54 -42.96 11.60 24.37
C LEU A 54 -42.76 12.36 25.69
N SER A 55 -43.14 11.71 26.81
CA SER A 55 -42.97 12.32 28.17
C SER A 55 -41.58 12.06 28.76
N SER A 56 -40.65 11.43 28.03
CA SER A 56 -39.31 11.05 28.51
C SER A 56 -39.29 10.17 29.76
N GLN A 57 -40.35 9.42 30.01
CA GLN A 57 -40.49 8.47 31.13
C GLN A 57 -39.88 7.11 30.80
N TRP A 58 -38.57 7.08 30.69
CA TRP A 58 -37.82 5.91 30.20
C TRP A 58 -37.89 4.69 31.10
N HIS A 59 -38.19 4.87 32.40
CA HIS A 59 -38.32 3.76 33.36
C HIS A 59 -39.60 2.94 33.18
N SER A 60 -40.60 3.48 32.49
CA SER A 60 -41.86 2.77 32.18
C SER A 60 -41.83 1.96 30.90
N ILE A 61 -40.72 1.97 30.18
CA ILE A 61 -40.54 1.24 28.93
C ILE A 61 -40.17 -0.23 29.25
N PRO A 62 -40.96 -1.22 28.78
CA PRO A 62 -40.65 -2.63 29.00
C PRO A 62 -39.29 -3.03 28.40
N SER A 63 -38.54 -3.83 29.14
CA SER A 63 -37.23 -4.33 28.67
C SER A 63 -37.32 -5.32 27.50
N ASN A 64 -38.50 -5.95 27.30
CA ASN A 64 -38.76 -6.98 26.28
C ASN A 64 -39.78 -6.49 25.23
N LEU A 65 -39.34 -5.58 24.36
CA LEU A 65 -40.14 -5.13 23.22
C LEU A 65 -39.94 -6.09 22.02
N SER A 66 -41.04 -6.47 21.38
CA SER A 66 -40.98 -7.19 20.12
C SER A 66 -40.60 -6.25 18.94
N PRO A 67 -39.97 -6.77 17.89
CA PRO A 67 -39.65 -5.94 16.70
C PRO A 67 -40.87 -5.27 16.08
N SER A 68 -42.04 -5.91 16.12
CA SER A 68 -43.32 -5.35 15.63
C SER A 68 -43.78 -4.15 16.48
N GLN A 69 -43.65 -4.21 17.80
CA GLN A 69 -43.97 -3.11 18.71
C GLN A 69 -43.02 -1.93 18.51
N ILE A 70 -41.72 -2.19 18.31
CA ILE A 70 -40.73 -1.16 17.99
C ILE A 70 -41.09 -0.47 16.67
N SER A 71 -41.39 -1.24 15.62
CA SER A 71 -41.74 -0.70 14.30
C SER A 71 -43.00 0.17 14.35
N THR A 72 -44.06 -0.28 15.11
CA THR A 72 -45.30 0.48 15.28
C THR A 72 -45.05 1.76 16.09
N ALA A 73 -44.26 1.70 17.17
CA ALA A 73 -43.88 2.88 17.94
C ALA A 73 -43.10 3.92 17.11
N LEU A 74 -42.16 3.47 16.29
CA LEU A 74 -41.41 4.33 15.36
C LEU A 74 -42.34 5.00 14.32
N SER A 75 -43.31 4.23 13.79
CA SER A 75 -44.29 4.77 12.85
C SER A 75 -45.17 5.87 13.46
N ASN A 76 -45.54 5.72 14.72
CA ASN A 76 -46.33 6.71 15.47
C ASN A 76 -45.52 7.96 15.84
N LEU A 77 -44.20 7.79 16.07
CA LEU A 77 -43.27 8.88 16.41
C LEU A 77 -42.67 9.59 15.20
N HIS A 78 -43.19 9.35 14.00
CA HIS A 78 -42.59 9.85 12.73
C HIS A 78 -42.46 11.39 12.64
N SER A 79 -43.25 12.14 13.41
CA SER A 79 -43.22 13.60 13.49
C SER A 79 -42.16 14.15 14.47
N SER A 80 -41.58 13.30 15.32
CA SER A 80 -40.67 13.71 16.41
C SER A 80 -39.30 13.01 16.30
N PRO A 81 -38.42 13.42 15.36
CA PRO A 81 -37.13 12.74 15.14
C PRO A 81 -36.21 12.73 16.37
N HIS A 82 -36.26 13.76 17.24
CA HIS A 82 -35.47 13.81 18.45
C HIS A 82 -35.88 12.74 19.47
N CYS A 83 -37.20 12.47 19.61
CA CYS A 83 -37.70 11.40 20.48
C CYS A 83 -37.26 10.02 19.94
N VAL A 84 -37.32 9.83 18.63
CA VAL A 84 -36.82 8.61 17.97
C VAL A 84 -35.33 8.42 18.22
N LEU A 85 -34.52 9.48 18.15
CA LEU A 85 -33.08 9.41 18.45
C LEU A 85 -32.85 8.93 19.90
N SER A 86 -33.51 9.56 20.87
CA SER A 86 -33.38 9.21 22.28
C SER A 86 -33.86 7.78 22.57
N PHE A 87 -34.87 7.31 21.86
CA PHE A 87 -35.39 5.95 21.96
C PHE A 87 -34.39 4.92 21.42
N ILE A 88 -33.88 5.14 20.18
CA ILE A 88 -32.91 4.23 19.54
C ILE A 88 -31.60 4.14 20.30
N GLN A 89 -31.11 5.25 20.89
CA GLN A 89 -29.88 5.26 21.69
C GLN A 89 -29.94 4.38 22.96
N ARG A 90 -31.15 4.06 23.43
CA ARG A 90 -31.38 3.21 24.59
C ARG A 90 -31.66 1.76 24.26
N LEU A 91 -31.95 1.47 22.99
CA LEU A 91 -32.16 0.10 22.53
C LEU A 91 -30.81 -0.51 22.10
N GLU A 92 -30.62 -1.77 22.47
CA GLU A 92 -29.51 -2.55 21.90
C GLU A 92 -29.76 -2.79 20.42
N PHE A 93 -28.74 -2.58 19.58
CA PHE A 93 -28.85 -2.72 18.14
C PHE A 93 -29.37 -4.12 17.71
N ASN A 94 -29.00 -5.17 18.45
CA ASN A 94 -29.41 -6.56 18.17
C ASN A 94 -30.92 -6.80 18.29
N ARG A 95 -31.66 -5.86 18.86
CA ARG A 95 -33.12 -5.93 18.99
C ARG A 95 -33.89 -5.30 17.83
N LEU A 96 -33.14 -4.62 16.94
CA LEU A 96 -33.71 -3.93 15.80
C LEU A 96 -33.71 -4.86 14.58
N ASP A 97 -34.87 -5.09 14.00
CA ASP A 97 -34.99 -5.72 12.70
C ASP A 97 -34.81 -4.71 11.56
N LEU A 98 -34.65 -5.21 10.33
CA LEU A 98 -34.43 -4.38 9.16
C LEU A 98 -35.54 -3.36 8.90
N PRO A 99 -36.85 -3.67 9.04
CA PRO A 99 -37.95 -2.72 8.95
C PRO A 99 -37.81 -1.57 9.98
N SER A 100 -37.59 -1.91 11.26
CA SER A 100 -37.44 -0.92 12.33
C SER A 100 -36.22 0.01 12.09
N ILE A 101 -35.07 -0.55 11.67
CA ILE A 101 -33.90 0.23 11.30
C ILE A 101 -34.22 1.17 10.15
N SER A 102 -34.94 0.68 9.12
CA SER A 102 -35.28 1.48 7.95
C SER A 102 -36.22 2.63 8.28
N LEU A 103 -37.21 2.40 9.13
CA LEU A 103 -38.10 3.45 9.65
C LEU A 103 -37.33 4.48 10.46
N ALA A 104 -36.47 4.05 11.38
CA ALA A 104 -35.63 4.94 12.17
C ALA A 104 -34.73 5.79 11.29
N VAL A 105 -34.07 5.20 10.29
CA VAL A 105 -33.21 5.90 9.34
C VAL A 105 -33.97 6.97 8.57
N VAL A 106 -35.18 6.65 8.06
CA VAL A 106 -36.01 7.63 7.33
C VAL A 106 -36.43 8.78 8.23
N ILE A 107 -36.78 8.53 9.49
CA ILE A 107 -37.18 9.57 10.45
C ILE A 107 -35.98 10.41 10.85
N LEU A 108 -34.87 9.78 11.26
CA LEU A 108 -33.66 10.47 11.73
C LEU A 108 -32.95 11.23 10.59
N SER A 109 -33.18 10.86 9.33
CA SER A 109 -32.66 11.61 8.19
C SER A 109 -33.23 13.03 8.07
N ARG A 110 -34.32 13.33 8.79
CA ARG A 110 -34.94 14.67 8.85
C ARG A 110 -34.26 15.61 9.85
N LEU A 111 -33.37 15.07 10.69
CA LEU A 111 -32.60 15.90 11.64
C LEU A 111 -31.62 16.82 10.88
N PRO A 112 -31.26 17.99 11.45
CA PRO A 112 -30.27 18.90 10.88
C PRO A 112 -28.93 18.21 10.57
N SER A 113 -28.53 17.25 11.42
CA SER A 113 -27.39 16.38 11.19
C SER A 113 -27.85 14.94 10.93
N PRO A 114 -27.61 14.38 9.73
CA PRO A 114 -28.01 13.02 9.40
C PRO A 114 -27.07 11.93 9.98
N ARG A 115 -26.09 12.32 10.81
CA ARG A 115 -25.12 11.37 11.43
C ARG A 115 -25.77 10.20 12.17
N PRO A 116 -26.83 10.36 12.99
CA PRO A 116 -27.47 9.23 13.66
C PRO A 116 -28.03 8.20 12.66
N ALA A 117 -28.69 8.64 11.58
CA ALA A 117 -29.18 7.78 10.53
C ALA A 117 -28.04 7.04 9.82
N LEU A 118 -26.93 7.72 9.55
CA LEU A 118 -25.73 7.14 8.94
C LEU A 118 -25.09 6.07 9.85
N ASN A 119 -25.01 6.33 11.16
CA ASN A 119 -24.46 5.37 12.13
C ASN A 119 -25.29 4.06 12.16
N LEU A 120 -26.62 4.15 12.12
CA LEU A 120 -27.48 2.97 12.06
C LEU A 120 -27.26 2.17 10.77
N LEU A 121 -27.10 2.84 9.62
CA LEU A 121 -26.78 2.17 8.36
C LEU A 121 -25.41 1.50 8.42
N ASN A 122 -24.40 2.18 8.99
CA ASN A 122 -23.06 1.62 9.14
C ASN A 122 -23.09 0.35 10.03
N GLN A 123 -23.83 0.38 11.14
CA GLN A 123 -24.02 -0.80 12.01
C GLN A 123 -24.73 -1.94 11.28
N ALA A 124 -25.79 -1.65 10.50
CA ALA A 124 -26.51 -2.65 9.72
C ALA A 124 -25.63 -3.31 8.66
N ILE A 125 -24.77 -2.54 7.97
CA ILE A 125 -23.82 -3.03 6.98
C ILE A 125 -22.68 -3.82 7.64
N ALA A 126 -22.19 -3.37 8.79
CA ALA A 126 -21.11 -4.04 9.53
C ALA A 126 -21.58 -5.39 10.10
N ALA A 127 -22.81 -5.45 10.64
CA ALA A 127 -23.42 -6.66 11.15
C ALA A 127 -23.88 -7.64 10.05
N ASN A 128 -23.76 -7.26 8.77
CA ASN A 128 -24.28 -8.04 7.62
C ASN A 128 -25.73 -8.52 7.80
N LEU A 129 -26.58 -7.67 8.40
CA LEU A 129 -27.98 -8.00 8.68
C LEU A 129 -28.80 -8.36 7.44
N ALA A 130 -28.46 -7.75 6.30
CA ALA A 130 -29.14 -7.97 5.03
C ALA A 130 -28.25 -7.56 3.86
N SER A 131 -28.57 -8.06 2.67
CA SER A 131 -27.92 -7.60 1.44
C SER A 131 -28.24 -6.11 1.17
N ASN A 132 -27.35 -5.42 0.49
CA ASN A 132 -27.54 -4.01 0.15
C ASN A 132 -28.86 -3.74 -0.59
N ARG A 133 -29.30 -4.67 -1.46
CA ARG A 133 -30.60 -4.60 -2.13
C ARG A 133 -31.78 -4.68 -1.16
N GLN A 134 -31.72 -5.58 -0.18
CA GLN A 134 -32.75 -5.69 0.84
C GLN A 134 -32.84 -4.43 1.71
N ILE A 135 -31.68 -3.84 2.06
CA ILE A 135 -31.65 -2.56 2.80
C ILE A 135 -32.28 -1.45 1.94
N PHE A 136 -31.96 -1.38 0.64
CA PHE A 136 -32.56 -0.40 -0.27
C PHE A 136 -34.09 -0.57 -0.35
N ASP A 137 -34.56 -1.79 -0.56
CA ASP A 137 -36.00 -2.11 -0.68
C ASP A 137 -36.74 -1.80 0.63
N ALA A 138 -36.15 -2.10 1.78
CA ALA A 138 -36.72 -1.79 3.11
C ALA A 138 -36.78 -0.27 3.35
N LEU A 139 -35.77 0.49 2.95
CA LEU A 139 -35.79 1.97 3.00
C LEU A 139 -36.86 2.55 2.08
N ALA A 140 -37.04 1.97 0.90
CA ALA A 140 -38.08 2.38 -0.04
C ALA A 140 -39.49 2.13 0.52
N ALA A 141 -39.71 0.95 1.16
CA ALA A 141 -40.95 0.61 1.83
C ALA A 141 -41.25 1.54 3.02
N ALA A 142 -40.26 1.77 3.91
CA ALA A 142 -40.38 2.68 5.05
C ALA A 142 -40.70 4.12 4.60
N ARG A 143 -40.07 4.59 3.52
CA ARG A 143 -40.36 5.88 2.93
C ARG A 143 -41.79 5.98 2.40
N GLY A 144 -42.30 4.93 1.74
CA GLY A 144 -43.68 4.85 1.28
C GLY A 144 -44.67 4.87 2.43
N GLN A 145 -44.43 4.08 3.50
CA GLN A 145 -45.24 4.01 4.69
C GLN A 145 -45.39 5.36 5.40
N LEU A 146 -44.27 6.11 5.52
CA LEU A 146 -44.26 7.42 6.18
C LEU A 146 -44.65 8.58 5.26
N LYS A 147 -45.08 8.30 4.02
CA LYS A 147 -45.36 9.31 2.96
C LYS A 147 -44.27 10.37 2.87
N SER A 148 -43.04 9.94 3.07
CA SER A 148 -41.87 10.81 3.15
C SER A 148 -41.34 11.13 1.75
N THR A 149 -41.16 12.41 1.43
CA THR A 149 -40.64 12.86 0.13
C THR A 149 -39.12 12.83 0.02
N PRO A 150 -38.32 12.94 1.11
CA PRO A 150 -36.89 13.02 0.98
C PRO A 150 -36.27 11.77 0.33
N THR A 151 -35.49 11.98 -0.73
CA THR A 151 -34.76 10.90 -1.44
C THR A 151 -33.36 10.70 -0.87
N HIS A 152 -32.89 11.60 -0.01
CA HIS A 152 -31.52 11.63 0.51
C HIS A 152 -31.16 10.44 1.42
N VAL A 153 -32.13 9.64 1.86
CA VAL A 153 -31.87 8.39 2.58
C VAL A 153 -31.04 7.39 1.76
N PHE A 154 -31.24 7.37 0.45
CA PHE A 154 -30.44 6.52 -0.45
C PHE A 154 -29.02 7.10 -0.66
N ASP A 155 -28.88 8.41 -0.60
CA ASP A 155 -27.57 9.07 -0.58
C ASP A 155 -26.81 8.72 0.70
N LEU A 156 -27.50 8.59 1.85
CA LEU A 156 -26.91 8.11 3.09
C LEU A 156 -26.48 6.64 2.99
N LEU A 157 -27.25 5.80 2.27
CA LEU A 157 -26.87 4.40 2.04
C LEU A 157 -25.58 4.31 1.18
N ILE A 158 -25.45 5.13 0.11
CA ILE A 158 -24.21 5.23 -0.66
C ILE A 158 -23.05 5.64 0.24
N LYS A 159 -23.26 6.65 1.09
CA LYS A 159 -22.24 7.15 2.01
C LYS A 159 -21.83 6.08 3.02
N ALA A 160 -22.80 5.38 3.62
CA ALA A 160 -22.53 4.28 4.55
C ALA A 160 -21.73 3.14 3.90
N ALA A 161 -22.06 2.76 2.67
CA ALA A 161 -21.29 1.78 1.91
C ALA A 161 -19.83 2.24 1.67
N CYS A 162 -19.62 3.54 1.37
CA CYS A 162 -18.29 4.10 1.21
C CYS A 162 -17.47 4.12 2.51
N GLU A 163 -18.10 4.47 3.64
CA GLU A 163 -17.47 4.47 4.97
C GLU A 163 -17.14 3.06 5.46
N SER A 164 -18.00 2.08 5.15
CA SER A 164 -17.79 0.65 5.45
C SER A 164 -16.82 -0.05 4.48
N ASN A 165 -16.12 0.70 3.63
CA ASN A 165 -15.18 0.20 2.61
C ASN A 165 -15.79 -0.85 1.65
N LYS A 166 -17.09 -0.74 1.36
CA LYS A 166 -17.86 -1.57 0.41
C LYS A 166 -18.37 -0.73 -0.79
N PRO A 167 -17.50 -0.15 -1.63
CA PRO A 167 -17.93 0.75 -2.71
C PRO A 167 -18.78 0.05 -3.78
N ASP A 168 -18.70 -1.27 -3.90
CA ASP A 168 -19.55 -2.02 -4.83
C ASP A 168 -21.04 -1.97 -4.42
N ASP A 169 -21.32 -2.02 -3.11
CA ASP A 169 -22.67 -1.86 -2.60
C ASP A 169 -23.19 -0.43 -2.86
N GLY A 170 -22.30 0.57 -2.72
CA GLY A 170 -22.63 1.94 -3.11
C GLY A 170 -22.96 2.09 -4.61
N LEU A 171 -22.22 1.41 -5.48
CA LEU A 171 -22.49 1.38 -6.92
C LEU A 171 -23.81 0.66 -7.24
N GLN A 172 -24.10 -0.44 -6.54
CA GLN A 172 -25.38 -1.12 -6.66
C GLN A 172 -26.54 -0.20 -6.26
N THR A 173 -26.40 0.54 -5.16
CA THR A 173 -27.39 1.55 -4.73
C THR A 173 -27.58 2.64 -5.78
N PHE A 174 -26.50 3.12 -6.41
CA PHE A 174 -26.58 4.08 -7.53
C PHE A 174 -27.47 3.53 -8.67
N TYR A 175 -27.26 2.28 -9.08
CA TYR A 175 -28.09 1.66 -10.13
C TYR A 175 -29.54 1.41 -9.69
N LEU A 176 -29.78 1.03 -8.44
CA LEU A 176 -31.13 0.87 -7.89
C LEU A 176 -31.88 2.20 -7.86
N MET A 177 -31.21 3.30 -7.47
CA MET A 177 -31.80 4.64 -7.56
C MET A 177 -32.15 4.99 -9.00
N LYS A 178 -31.24 4.74 -9.95
CA LYS A 178 -31.46 5.02 -11.37
C LYS A 178 -32.68 4.24 -11.94
N THR A 179 -32.79 2.95 -11.60
CA THR A 179 -33.94 2.14 -12.03
C THR A 179 -35.25 2.61 -11.43
N SER A 180 -35.22 3.15 -10.21
CA SER A 180 -36.35 3.80 -9.53
C SER A 180 -36.62 5.24 -9.97
N LYS A 181 -35.97 5.72 -11.06
CA LYS A 181 -36.04 7.09 -11.58
C LYS A 181 -35.64 8.17 -10.56
N LEU A 182 -34.81 7.79 -9.58
CA LEU A 182 -34.19 8.70 -8.63
C LEU A 182 -32.76 9.01 -9.08
N LEU A 183 -32.31 10.23 -8.83
CA LEU A 183 -30.93 10.61 -9.12
C LEU A 183 -30.17 10.85 -7.80
N PRO A 184 -29.01 10.22 -7.60
CA PRO A 184 -28.14 10.53 -6.47
C PRO A 184 -27.63 11.97 -6.52
N LYS A 185 -27.36 12.53 -5.35
CA LYS A 185 -26.70 13.84 -5.25
C LYS A 185 -25.24 13.74 -5.71
N ILE A 186 -24.72 14.86 -6.23
CA ILE A 186 -23.33 14.93 -6.69
C ILE A 186 -22.32 14.60 -5.56
N GLU A 187 -22.62 14.98 -4.33
CA GLU A 187 -21.77 14.68 -3.17
C GLU A 187 -21.64 13.16 -2.95
N SER A 188 -22.75 12.43 -3.08
CA SER A 188 -22.76 10.96 -2.97
C SER A 188 -21.97 10.29 -4.09
N CYS A 189 -22.10 10.82 -5.31
CA CYS A 189 -21.32 10.36 -6.46
C CYS A 189 -19.82 10.62 -6.25
N ASN A 190 -19.42 11.80 -5.78
CA ASN A 190 -18.02 12.14 -5.49
C ASN A 190 -17.44 11.28 -4.36
N ASN A 191 -18.22 10.99 -3.32
CA ASN A 191 -17.81 10.06 -2.26
C ASN A 191 -17.55 8.67 -2.82
N LEU A 192 -18.40 8.18 -3.70
CA LEU A 192 -18.27 6.87 -4.32
C LEU A 192 -17.08 6.82 -5.29
N LEU A 193 -16.86 7.84 -6.13
CA LEU A 193 -15.68 7.99 -6.98
C LEU A 193 -14.39 7.95 -6.14
N SER A 194 -14.36 8.71 -5.04
CA SER A 194 -13.21 8.76 -4.11
C SER A 194 -12.99 7.41 -3.41
N SER A 195 -14.05 6.68 -3.08
CA SER A 195 -13.97 5.36 -2.45
C SER A 195 -13.38 4.31 -3.40
N PHE A 196 -13.80 4.30 -4.68
CA PHE A 196 -13.17 3.45 -5.69
C PHE A 196 -11.70 3.81 -5.94
N LEU A 197 -11.38 5.10 -5.94
CA LEU A 197 -10.00 5.56 -6.11
C LEU A 197 -9.10 5.14 -4.94
N ARG A 198 -9.59 5.18 -3.70
CA ARG A 198 -8.88 4.67 -2.51
C ARG A 198 -8.67 3.16 -2.58
N SER A 199 -9.65 2.42 -3.09
CA SER A 199 -9.58 0.97 -3.30
C SER A 199 -8.77 0.57 -4.55
N LYS A 200 -8.07 1.51 -5.21
CA LYS A 200 -7.27 1.32 -6.44
C LYS A 200 -8.07 0.74 -7.62
N ARG A 201 -9.38 0.93 -7.66
CA ARG A 201 -10.28 0.42 -8.72
C ARG A 201 -10.64 1.52 -9.69
N THR A 202 -9.66 1.95 -10.48
CA THR A 202 -9.82 3.06 -11.44
C THR A 202 -10.79 2.75 -12.57
N ASP A 203 -10.91 1.48 -12.96
CA ASP A 203 -11.88 0.98 -13.94
C ASP A 203 -13.33 1.33 -13.54
N LYS A 204 -13.70 1.06 -12.28
CA LYS A 204 -15.03 1.39 -11.75
C LYS A 204 -15.23 2.90 -11.54
N THR A 205 -14.17 3.63 -11.25
CA THR A 205 -14.24 5.10 -11.17
C THR A 205 -14.61 5.67 -12.54
N TRP A 206 -14.00 5.20 -13.63
CA TRP A 206 -14.35 5.61 -14.98
C TRP A 206 -15.76 5.20 -15.38
N LEU A 207 -16.18 3.99 -15.01
CA LEU A 207 -17.53 3.50 -15.27
C LEU A 207 -18.57 4.39 -14.59
N LEU A 208 -18.40 4.71 -13.30
CA LEU A 208 -19.31 5.58 -12.56
C LEU A 208 -19.34 6.98 -13.14
N TYR A 209 -18.18 7.56 -13.49
CA TYR A 209 -18.10 8.88 -14.11
C TYR A 209 -18.87 8.94 -15.45
N ALA A 210 -18.73 7.89 -16.28
CA ALA A 210 -19.49 7.76 -17.52
C ALA A 210 -21.02 7.66 -17.27
N GLU A 211 -21.44 6.93 -16.23
CA GLU A 211 -22.85 6.80 -15.86
C GLU A 211 -23.43 8.11 -15.29
N MET A 212 -22.65 8.86 -14.52
CA MET A 212 -23.03 10.22 -14.08
C MET A 212 -23.30 11.13 -15.28
N PHE A 213 -22.42 11.08 -16.27
CA PHE A 213 -22.57 11.86 -17.49
C PHE A 213 -23.82 11.46 -18.29
N ARG A 214 -24.06 10.14 -18.46
CA ARG A 214 -25.27 9.62 -19.13
C ARG A 214 -26.56 10.02 -18.41
N SER A 215 -26.50 10.03 -17.07
CA SER A 215 -27.63 10.40 -16.20
C SER A 215 -27.80 11.92 -16.04
N LYS A 216 -26.98 12.73 -16.73
CA LYS A 216 -26.97 14.19 -16.67
C LYS A 216 -26.74 14.75 -15.25
N ILE A 217 -26.05 14.01 -14.38
CA ILE A 217 -25.61 14.50 -13.08
C ILE A 217 -24.48 15.52 -13.34
N PRO A 218 -24.60 16.78 -12.89
CA PRO A 218 -23.60 17.81 -13.19
C PRO A 218 -22.31 17.53 -12.43
N SER A 219 -21.18 17.59 -13.13
CA SER A 219 -19.85 17.53 -12.49
C SER A 219 -19.57 18.82 -11.71
N THR A 220 -18.71 18.72 -10.72
CA THR A 220 -18.19 19.87 -9.94
C THR A 220 -16.67 19.91 -10.03
N VAL A 221 -16.04 20.97 -9.52
CA VAL A 221 -14.56 21.06 -9.37
C VAL A 221 -14.01 19.82 -8.65
N ILE A 222 -14.72 19.35 -7.61
CA ILE A 222 -14.33 18.14 -6.87
C ILE A 222 -14.33 16.90 -7.78
N THR A 223 -15.37 16.75 -8.62
CA THR A 223 -15.45 15.64 -9.59
C THR A 223 -14.27 15.66 -10.55
N PHE A 224 -13.91 16.84 -11.08
CA PHE A 224 -12.76 17.01 -11.97
C PHE A 224 -11.44 16.66 -11.26
N ASN A 225 -11.24 17.14 -10.03
CA ASN A 225 -10.04 16.85 -9.25
C ASN A 225 -9.90 15.35 -8.95
N ILE A 226 -11.00 14.64 -8.65
CA ILE A 226 -10.98 13.18 -8.48
C ILE A 226 -10.55 12.50 -9.79
N MET A 227 -11.10 12.91 -10.93
CA MET A 227 -10.77 12.29 -12.22
C MET A 227 -9.33 12.61 -12.68
N ILE A 228 -8.82 13.79 -12.38
CA ILE A 228 -7.40 14.14 -12.56
C ILE A 228 -6.52 13.21 -11.70
N ASN A 229 -6.89 12.98 -10.43
CA ASN A 229 -6.16 12.07 -9.55
C ASN A 229 -6.18 10.62 -10.07
N VAL A 230 -7.30 10.16 -10.65
CA VAL A 230 -7.38 8.85 -11.33
C VAL A 230 -6.33 8.76 -12.44
N LEU A 231 -6.27 9.77 -13.32
CA LEU A 231 -5.29 9.82 -14.42
C LEU A 231 -3.84 9.83 -13.90
N CYS A 232 -3.57 10.56 -12.82
CA CYS A 232 -2.25 10.57 -12.17
C CYS A 232 -1.87 9.18 -11.62
N LYS A 233 -2.79 8.49 -10.93
CA LYS A 233 -2.56 7.13 -10.42
C LYS A 233 -2.36 6.10 -11.53
N GLU A 234 -3.05 6.26 -12.66
CA GLU A 234 -2.85 5.43 -13.86
C GLU A 234 -1.54 5.76 -14.60
N GLY A 235 -0.76 6.75 -14.16
CA GLY A 235 0.46 7.20 -14.83
C GLY A 235 0.23 8.00 -16.11
N LYS A 236 -1.02 8.35 -16.43
CA LYS A 236 -1.42 9.08 -17.65
C LYS A 236 -1.30 10.61 -17.47
N LEU A 237 -0.11 11.08 -17.05
CA LEU A 237 0.13 12.45 -16.62
C LEU A 237 -0.16 13.50 -17.70
N LYS A 238 0.23 13.24 -18.97
CA LYS A 238 -0.09 14.13 -20.08
C LYS A 238 -1.59 14.31 -20.26
N LYS A 239 -2.37 13.25 -19.99
CA LYS A 239 -3.83 13.32 -20.03
C LYS A 239 -4.40 14.06 -18.81
N ALA A 240 -3.78 13.93 -17.65
CA ALA A 240 -4.16 14.68 -16.45
C ALA A 240 -4.01 16.20 -16.68
N LYS A 241 -2.88 16.65 -17.27
CA LYS A 241 -2.68 18.06 -17.67
C LYS A 241 -3.77 18.51 -18.68
N ALA A 242 -4.01 17.73 -19.73
CA ALA A 242 -5.05 18.06 -20.71
C ALA A 242 -6.48 18.09 -20.10
N PHE A 243 -6.69 17.39 -19.00
CA PHE A 243 -7.99 17.39 -18.31
C PHE A 243 -8.26 18.70 -17.54
N ILE A 244 -7.21 19.48 -17.21
CA ILE A 244 -7.37 20.84 -16.68
C ILE A 244 -8.00 21.75 -17.74
N SER A 245 -7.47 21.76 -18.97
CA SER A 245 -8.06 22.54 -20.07
C SER A 245 -9.50 22.10 -20.37
N PHE A 246 -9.76 20.79 -20.28
CA PHE A 246 -11.13 20.26 -20.42
C PHE A 246 -12.07 20.77 -19.32
N MET A 247 -11.61 20.89 -18.08
CA MET A 247 -12.34 21.48 -16.96
C MET A 247 -12.71 22.95 -17.27
N GLU A 248 -11.75 23.71 -17.82
CA GLU A 248 -11.95 25.11 -18.22
C GLU A 248 -12.98 25.26 -19.36
N ASP A 249 -12.91 24.36 -20.35
CA ASP A 249 -13.91 24.30 -21.44
C ASP A 249 -15.35 24.07 -20.95
N PHE A 250 -15.49 23.43 -19.78
CA PHE A 250 -16.79 23.26 -19.11
C PHE A 250 -17.17 24.43 -18.20
N GLY A 251 -16.35 25.48 -18.16
CA GLY A 251 -16.60 26.70 -17.39
C GLY A 251 -16.20 26.59 -15.90
N PHE A 252 -15.42 25.58 -15.53
CA PHE A 252 -14.89 25.44 -14.18
C PHE A 252 -13.47 25.98 -14.09
N LYS A 253 -13.22 26.88 -13.16
CA LYS A 253 -11.88 27.40 -12.92
C LYS A 253 -11.04 26.38 -12.12
N PRO A 254 -9.82 26.04 -12.58
CA PRO A 254 -8.87 25.27 -11.79
C PRO A 254 -8.54 25.99 -10.47
N THR A 255 -8.29 25.20 -9.43
CA THR A 255 -7.95 25.70 -8.10
C THR A 255 -6.56 25.21 -7.68
N VAL A 256 -6.03 25.72 -6.57
CA VAL A 256 -4.79 25.21 -5.95
C VAL A 256 -4.84 23.68 -5.83
N VAL A 257 -5.98 23.10 -5.42
CA VAL A 257 -6.15 21.64 -5.30
C VAL A 257 -6.01 20.94 -6.66
N THR A 258 -6.50 21.56 -7.74
CA THR A 258 -6.37 21.01 -9.09
C THR A 258 -4.92 20.88 -9.52
N TYR A 259 -4.14 21.97 -9.39
CA TYR A 259 -2.72 21.99 -9.71
C TYR A 259 -1.92 21.07 -8.78
N ASN A 260 -2.14 21.13 -7.47
CA ASN A 260 -1.48 20.26 -6.49
C ASN A 260 -1.70 18.78 -6.79
N THR A 261 -2.88 18.40 -7.30
CA THR A 261 -3.14 17.01 -7.70
C THR A 261 -2.25 16.56 -8.87
N VAL A 262 -2.05 17.42 -9.86
CA VAL A 262 -1.19 17.11 -11.01
C VAL A 262 0.29 17.17 -10.65
N ILE A 263 0.71 18.20 -9.89
CA ILE A 263 2.09 18.33 -9.35
C ILE A 263 2.46 17.07 -8.55
N HIS A 264 1.60 16.65 -7.61
CA HIS A 264 1.80 15.40 -6.87
C HIS A 264 1.92 14.18 -7.80
N GLY A 265 1.10 14.13 -8.86
CA GLY A 265 1.18 13.07 -9.86
C GLY A 265 2.53 13.03 -10.57
N TYR A 266 3.07 14.18 -10.99
CA TYR A 266 4.39 14.29 -11.60
C TYR A 266 5.52 13.94 -10.63
N CYS A 267 5.53 14.52 -9.41
CA CYS A 267 6.51 14.23 -8.36
C CYS A 267 6.53 12.74 -7.98
N SER A 268 5.36 12.10 -7.89
CA SER A 268 5.27 10.67 -7.55
C SER A 268 5.82 9.73 -8.63
N LYS A 269 6.03 10.22 -9.85
CA LYS A 269 6.59 9.50 -11.00
C LYS A 269 7.99 9.99 -11.42
N GLY A 270 8.64 10.77 -10.58
CA GLY A 270 9.99 11.27 -10.82
C GLY A 270 10.09 12.26 -11.99
N LYS A 271 9.00 12.93 -12.37
CA LYS A 271 8.99 13.89 -13.47
C LYS A 271 9.01 15.32 -12.96
N ILE A 272 10.08 15.67 -12.26
CA ILE A 272 10.21 16.93 -11.54
C ILE A 272 10.13 18.15 -12.47
N GLU A 273 10.75 18.09 -13.66
CA GLU A 273 10.69 19.20 -14.61
C GLU A 273 9.26 19.53 -15.03
N SER A 274 8.45 18.48 -15.29
CA SER A 274 7.04 18.69 -15.61
C SER A 274 6.21 19.18 -14.40
N ALA A 275 6.65 18.91 -13.17
CA ALA A 275 6.04 19.48 -11.97
C ALA A 275 6.35 20.99 -11.86
N PHE A 276 7.58 21.43 -12.21
CA PHE A 276 7.93 22.84 -12.30
C PHE A 276 7.12 23.57 -13.38
N GLU A 277 6.96 22.98 -14.58
CA GLU A 277 6.08 23.55 -15.62
C GLU A 277 4.64 23.80 -15.11
N MET A 278 4.11 22.87 -14.27
CA MET A 278 2.77 23.05 -13.69
C MET A 278 2.74 24.12 -12.61
N LEU A 279 3.83 24.32 -11.89
CA LEU A 279 4.00 25.37 -10.90
C LEU A 279 4.01 26.75 -11.58
N ASP A 280 4.76 26.87 -12.68
CA ASP A 280 4.83 28.10 -13.49
C ASP A 280 3.45 28.43 -14.09
N GLU A 281 2.77 27.43 -14.67
CA GLU A 281 1.39 27.61 -15.20
C GLU A 281 0.41 28.07 -14.11
N MET A 282 0.55 27.53 -12.88
CA MET A 282 -0.25 27.94 -11.74
C MET A 282 -0.04 29.42 -11.40
N THR A 283 1.23 29.87 -11.40
CA THR A 283 1.63 31.27 -11.18
C THR A 283 1.11 32.19 -12.28
N GLU A 284 1.26 31.81 -13.57
CA GLU A 284 0.77 32.58 -14.72
C GLU A 284 -0.75 32.79 -14.69
N LYS A 285 -1.49 31.83 -14.11
CA LYS A 285 -2.94 31.95 -13.92
C LYS A 285 -3.33 32.72 -12.65
N GLY A 286 -2.37 33.28 -11.92
CA GLY A 286 -2.60 34.06 -10.72
C GLY A 286 -3.11 33.22 -9.54
N ILE A 287 -2.70 31.95 -9.47
CA ILE A 287 -3.03 31.05 -8.38
C ILE A 287 -1.81 30.94 -7.48
N ASP A 288 -1.89 31.45 -6.26
CA ASP A 288 -0.78 31.44 -5.32
C ASP A 288 -0.46 30.02 -4.83
N HIS A 289 0.83 29.77 -4.61
CA HIS A 289 1.33 28.51 -4.05
C HIS A 289 1.11 28.49 -2.54
N ASP A 290 0.51 27.44 -2.03
CA ASP A 290 0.34 27.23 -0.60
C ASP A 290 1.49 26.37 -0.01
N SER A 291 1.50 26.23 1.33
CA SER A 291 2.49 25.39 2.02
C SER A 291 2.45 23.94 1.55
N TYR A 292 1.29 23.46 1.10
CA TYR A 292 1.15 22.10 0.58
C TYR A 292 1.81 21.96 -0.80
N THR A 293 1.66 22.95 -1.69
CA THR A 293 2.37 23.02 -2.98
C THR A 293 3.88 22.92 -2.80
N HIS A 294 4.43 23.73 -1.89
CA HIS A 294 5.87 23.69 -1.58
C HIS A 294 6.28 22.32 -1.02
N GLY A 295 5.50 21.75 -0.10
CA GLY A 295 5.75 20.42 0.46
C GLY A 295 5.79 19.31 -0.60
N LEU A 296 4.91 19.37 -1.61
CA LEU A 296 4.89 18.43 -2.73
C LEU A 296 6.18 18.51 -3.56
N MET A 297 6.63 19.73 -3.89
CA MET A 297 7.86 19.95 -4.66
C MET A 297 9.09 19.48 -3.89
N ILE A 298 9.20 19.84 -2.60
CA ILE A 298 10.29 19.38 -1.72
C ILE A 298 10.30 17.84 -1.66
N SER A 299 9.13 17.21 -1.49
CA SER A 299 9.05 15.74 -1.47
C SER A 299 9.44 15.09 -2.80
N GLY A 300 9.08 15.72 -3.92
CA GLY A 300 9.47 15.27 -5.25
C GLY A 300 10.98 15.35 -5.46
N LEU A 301 11.59 16.49 -5.12
CA LEU A 301 13.03 16.73 -5.22
C LEU A 301 13.84 15.80 -4.32
N CYS A 302 13.40 15.57 -3.07
CA CYS A 302 14.04 14.62 -2.16
C CYS A 302 14.03 13.18 -2.71
N LYS A 303 12.92 12.74 -3.31
CA LYS A 303 12.81 11.39 -3.93
C LYS A 303 13.76 11.21 -5.11
N GLU A 304 13.99 12.25 -5.91
CA GLU A 304 14.95 12.24 -7.01
C GLU A 304 16.40 12.45 -6.54
N GLY A 305 16.59 12.71 -5.24
CA GLY A 305 17.91 12.94 -4.66
C GLY A 305 18.49 14.31 -4.97
N ARG A 306 17.68 15.27 -5.45
CA ARG A 306 18.06 16.68 -5.74
C ARG A 306 17.94 17.52 -4.47
N LEU A 307 18.73 17.18 -3.45
CA LEU A 307 18.56 17.71 -2.09
C LEU A 307 18.90 19.19 -1.97
N GLU A 308 19.88 19.68 -2.71
CA GLU A 308 20.25 21.11 -2.70
C GLU A 308 19.11 21.98 -3.24
N GLU A 309 18.45 21.51 -4.29
CA GLU A 309 17.28 22.18 -4.83
C GLU A 309 16.07 22.08 -3.89
N ALA A 310 15.91 20.94 -3.20
CA ALA A 310 14.87 20.81 -2.17
C ALA A 310 15.09 21.81 -1.03
N SER A 311 16.34 21.99 -0.59
CA SER A 311 16.72 22.98 0.44
C SER A 311 16.51 24.42 -0.04
N ALA A 312 16.87 24.73 -1.29
CA ALA A 312 16.62 26.03 -1.89
C ALA A 312 15.11 26.33 -1.99
N PHE A 313 14.31 25.31 -2.34
CA PHE A 313 12.87 25.45 -2.44
C PHE A 313 12.21 25.60 -1.05
N PHE A 314 12.76 24.93 -0.04
CA PHE A 314 12.37 25.13 1.35
C PHE A 314 12.69 26.55 1.82
N GLN A 315 13.88 27.09 1.51
CA GLN A 315 14.23 28.46 1.86
C GLN A 315 13.29 29.46 1.17
N LYS A 316 12.98 29.26 -0.12
CA LYS A 316 12.01 30.07 -0.84
C LYS A 316 10.61 30.05 -0.19
N MET A 317 10.21 28.90 0.36
CA MET A 317 8.96 28.78 1.13
C MET A 317 8.97 29.71 2.35
N VAL A 318 10.08 29.72 3.12
CA VAL A 318 10.27 30.58 4.31
C VAL A 318 10.31 32.06 3.91
N ASP A 319 11.05 32.40 2.86
CA ASP A 319 11.20 33.77 2.38
C ASP A 319 9.87 34.37 1.89
N ASN A 320 8.99 33.53 1.35
CA ASN A 320 7.61 33.89 0.97
C ASN A 320 6.65 34.01 2.16
N GLY A 321 7.14 33.88 3.40
CA GLY A 321 6.32 33.96 4.61
C GLY A 321 5.43 32.74 4.87
N LEU A 322 5.63 31.65 4.14
CA LEU A 322 4.93 30.40 4.39
C LEU A 322 5.60 29.64 5.55
N ILE A 323 4.81 29.16 6.47
CA ILE A 323 5.30 28.44 7.66
C ILE A 323 5.52 26.96 7.33
N PRO A 324 6.76 26.45 7.37
CA PRO A 324 7.02 25.02 7.26
C PRO A 324 6.39 24.27 8.42
N ASN A 325 5.86 23.10 8.15
CA ASN A 325 5.29 22.21 9.16
C ASN A 325 6.16 20.97 9.40
N ALA A 326 5.81 20.16 10.39
CA ALA A 326 6.54 18.95 10.73
C ALA A 326 6.74 18.00 9.51
N ILE A 327 5.78 17.94 8.60
CA ILE A 327 5.88 17.09 7.39
C ILE A 327 7.00 17.58 6.47
N THR A 328 7.12 18.89 6.29
CA THR A 328 8.15 19.49 5.42
C THR A 328 9.55 19.22 5.97
N TYR A 329 9.77 19.43 7.28
CA TYR A 329 11.03 19.11 7.94
C TYR A 329 11.35 17.62 7.87
N ASN A 330 10.39 16.75 8.20
CA ASN A 330 10.58 15.30 8.16
C ASN A 330 10.93 14.81 6.74
N THR A 331 10.37 15.44 5.71
CA THR A 331 10.67 15.10 4.31
C THR A 331 12.13 15.43 3.95
N LEU A 332 12.65 16.58 4.41
CA LEU A 332 14.06 16.94 4.20
C LEU A 332 15.00 16.05 5.02
N ILE A 333 14.68 15.82 6.30
CA ILE A 333 15.45 14.94 7.18
C ILE A 333 15.56 13.54 6.55
N ASP A 334 14.44 12.93 6.13
CA ASP A 334 14.42 11.62 5.48
C ASP A 334 15.24 11.64 4.17
N GLY A 335 15.07 12.67 3.34
CA GLY A 335 15.83 12.84 2.11
C GLY A 335 17.33 12.86 2.34
N TYR A 336 17.81 13.66 3.30
CA TYR A 336 19.25 13.74 3.64
C TYR A 336 19.76 12.47 4.30
N CYS A 337 18.96 11.81 5.16
CA CYS A 337 19.29 10.50 5.73
C CYS A 337 19.49 9.44 4.64
N ASN A 338 18.59 9.38 3.65
CA ASN A 338 18.69 8.42 2.53
C ASN A 338 19.92 8.64 1.63
N LYS A 339 20.51 9.83 1.65
CA LYS A 339 21.75 10.16 0.94
C LYS A 339 23.01 10.09 1.81
N GLY A 340 22.88 9.70 3.08
CA GLY A 340 23.99 9.62 4.01
C GLY A 340 24.50 10.97 4.51
N ASN A 341 23.77 12.08 4.29
CA ASN A 341 24.19 13.39 4.80
C ASN A 341 23.55 13.68 6.16
N LEU A 342 24.02 12.96 7.17
CA LEU A 342 23.52 13.08 8.55
C LEU A 342 23.70 14.50 9.12
N SER A 343 24.77 15.19 8.79
CA SER A 343 25.01 16.56 9.32
C SER A 343 23.88 17.52 8.94
N ARG A 344 23.43 17.47 7.68
CA ARG A 344 22.29 18.27 7.22
C ARG A 344 20.97 17.80 7.82
N ALA A 345 20.78 16.49 7.93
CA ALA A 345 19.57 15.92 8.54
C ALA A 345 19.40 16.37 9.99
N PHE A 346 20.46 16.33 10.80
CA PHE A 346 20.45 16.84 12.17
C PHE A 346 20.25 18.36 12.23
N SER A 347 20.84 19.13 11.32
CA SER A 347 20.64 20.58 11.24
C SER A 347 19.16 20.94 11.05
N TYR A 348 18.44 20.22 10.17
CA TYR A 348 16.98 20.43 9.99
C TYR A 348 16.17 20.00 11.21
N ARG A 349 16.55 18.93 11.92
CA ARG A 349 15.93 18.56 13.19
C ARG A 349 16.08 19.66 14.24
N ASP A 350 17.28 20.22 14.36
CA ASP A 350 17.58 21.28 15.32
C ASP A 350 16.85 22.58 14.97
N GLU A 351 16.80 22.93 13.67
CA GLU A 351 16.00 24.06 13.19
C GLU A 351 14.51 23.88 13.51
N MET A 352 13.97 22.68 13.27
CA MET A 352 12.59 22.31 13.60
C MET A 352 12.29 22.59 15.09
N CYS A 353 13.19 22.15 15.99
CA CYS A 353 13.06 22.40 17.42
C CYS A 353 13.11 23.89 17.76
N THR A 354 14.03 24.67 17.18
CA THR A 354 14.16 26.13 17.41
C THR A 354 12.94 26.92 16.95
N LYS A 355 12.21 26.40 15.94
CA LYS A 355 10.93 26.95 15.47
C LYS A 355 9.74 26.51 16.30
N GLY A 356 9.96 25.76 17.39
CA GLY A 356 8.90 25.29 18.29
C GLY A 356 8.06 24.13 17.70
N ILE A 357 8.58 23.44 16.68
CA ILE A 357 7.93 22.27 16.10
C ILE A 357 8.55 21.02 16.76
N GLU A 358 7.76 20.30 17.53
CA GLU A 358 8.24 19.12 18.25
C GLU A 358 8.54 17.94 17.30
N PRO A 359 9.74 17.33 17.41
CA PRO A 359 10.07 16.11 16.71
C PRO A 359 9.13 14.95 17.09
N THR A 360 8.81 14.13 16.14
CA THR A 360 7.93 12.96 16.29
C THR A 360 8.67 11.68 15.94
N VAL A 361 8.02 10.53 16.09
CA VAL A 361 8.56 9.23 15.64
C VAL A 361 9.02 9.31 14.17
N CYS A 362 8.28 10.05 13.33
CA CYS A 362 8.64 10.25 11.91
C CYS A 362 9.92 11.09 11.72
N THR A 363 10.35 11.86 12.72
CA THR A 363 11.60 12.62 12.71
C THR A 363 12.76 11.73 13.16
N PHE A 364 12.57 10.96 14.24
CA PHE A 364 13.62 10.13 14.83
C PHE A 364 13.95 8.90 13.99
N ASN A 365 12.95 8.18 13.48
CA ASN A 365 13.16 6.91 12.77
C ASN A 365 14.12 7.00 11.56
N PRO A 366 14.04 7.98 10.65
CA PRO A 366 15.01 8.13 9.57
C PRO A 366 16.43 8.39 10.07
N LEU A 367 16.59 9.20 11.13
CA LEU A 367 17.90 9.50 11.72
C LEU A 367 18.52 8.26 12.37
N VAL A 368 17.76 7.52 13.18
CA VAL A 368 18.20 6.26 13.80
C VAL A 368 18.59 5.24 12.72
N HIS A 369 17.79 5.11 11.67
CA HIS A 369 18.07 4.19 10.57
C HIS A 369 19.38 4.57 9.83
N ALA A 370 19.58 5.84 9.54
CA ALA A 370 20.76 6.32 8.86
C ALA A 370 22.03 6.15 9.71
N LEU A 371 21.95 6.34 11.04
CA LEU A 371 23.06 6.07 11.96
C LEU A 371 23.47 4.59 11.94
N PHE A 372 22.50 3.66 11.90
CA PHE A 372 22.81 2.23 11.74
C PHE A 372 23.45 1.91 10.40
N ILE A 373 23.04 2.58 9.31
CA ILE A 373 23.66 2.38 7.99
C ILE A 373 25.13 2.84 8.01
N GLU A 374 25.46 3.91 8.75
CA GLU A 374 26.82 4.41 8.91
C GLU A 374 27.64 3.67 9.98
N GLY A 375 27.06 2.64 10.63
CA GLY A 375 27.73 1.90 11.72
C GLY A 375 27.88 2.69 13.02
N ARG A 376 27.18 3.81 13.20
CA ARG A 376 27.24 4.69 14.39
C ARG A 376 26.21 4.27 15.45
N ILE A 377 26.38 3.05 15.95
CA ILE A 377 25.38 2.38 16.80
C ILE A 377 25.17 3.11 18.12
N ASP A 378 26.25 3.53 18.79
CA ASP A 378 26.17 4.24 20.07
C ASP A 378 25.35 5.55 19.97
N GLU A 379 25.48 6.25 18.84
CA GLU A 379 24.71 7.46 18.58
C GLU A 379 23.26 7.16 18.27
N ALA A 380 22.98 6.04 17.60
CA ALA A 380 21.61 5.59 17.37
C ALA A 380 20.89 5.30 18.71
N ASP A 381 21.57 4.58 19.62
CA ASP A 381 21.05 4.32 20.96
C ASP A 381 20.84 5.61 21.80
N ALA A 382 21.80 6.54 21.71
CA ALA A 382 21.67 7.83 22.37
C ALA A 382 20.47 8.63 21.84
N LEU A 383 20.24 8.58 20.52
CA LEU A 383 19.13 9.26 19.88
C LEU A 383 17.78 8.66 20.28
N VAL A 384 17.70 7.34 20.47
CA VAL A 384 16.48 6.69 20.96
C VAL A 384 16.20 7.07 22.42
N LYS A 385 17.24 7.17 23.26
CA LYS A 385 17.10 7.67 24.64
C LYS A 385 16.66 9.14 24.66
N GLU A 386 17.16 9.97 23.74
CA GLU A 386 16.69 11.36 23.59
C GLU A 386 15.20 11.38 23.21
N MET A 387 14.78 10.53 22.26
CA MET A 387 13.40 10.38 21.83
C MET A 387 12.48 10.07 23.04
N GLU A 388 12.84 9.08 23.84
CA GLU A 388 12.09 8.71 25.05
C GLU A 388 12.09 9.82 26.11
N GLY A 389 13.25 10.49 26.31
CA GLY A 389 13.38 11.62 27.24
C GLY A 389 12.50 12.82 26.86
N ARG A 390 12.17 12.97 25.58
CA ARG A 390 11.20 13.96 25.06
C ARG A 390 9.75 13.50 25.15
N GLY A 391 9.47 12.31 25.71
CA GLY A 391 8.13 11.75 25.80
C GLY A 391 7.61 11.14 24.49
N VAL A 392 8.44 10.95 23.49
CA VAL A 392 8.10 10.29 22.24
C VAL A 392 8.40 8.79 22.38
N SER A 393 7.36 7.98 22.52
CA SER A 393 7.53 6.53 22.70
C SER A 393 7.91 5.84 21.38
N PRO A 394 8.91 4.93 21.39
CA PRO A 394 9.22 4.07 20.26
C PRO A 394 8.00 3.25 19.81
N ASP A 395 7.76 3.22 18.50
CA ASP A 395 6.70 2.42 17.89
C ASP A 395 7.26 1.13 17.26
N ALA A 396 6.41 0.34 16.62
CA ALA A 396 6.82 -0.88 15.95
C ALA A 396 7.87 -0.65 14.85
N VAL A 397 7.88 0.52 14.22
CA VAL A 397 8.87 0.88 13.18
C VAL A 397 10.21 1.16 13.84
N THR A 398 10.24 1.91 14.95
CA THR A 398 11.46 2.19 15.72
C THR A 398 12.12 0.89 16.16
N TYR A 399 11.36 -0.02 16.81
CA TYR A 399 11.89 -1.32 17.23
C TYR A 399 12.38 -2.16 16.06
N ASN A 400 11.67 -2.15 14.93
CA ASN A 400 12.12 -2.89 13.74
C ASN A 400 13.45 -2.33 13.18
N ILE A 401 13.65 -1.01 13.21
CA ILE A 401 14.92 -0.38 12.81
C ILE A 401 16.05 -0.83 13.75
N LEU A 402 15.83 -0.77 15.06
CA LEU A 402 16.81 -1.17 16.07
C LEU A 402 17.14 -2.66 15.94
N ILE A 403 16.14 -3.53 15.95
CA ILE A 403 16.32 -4.99 15.86
C ILE A 403 17.04 -5.34 14.55
N ASN A 404 16.62 -4.79 13.42
CA ASN A 404 17.26 -5.03 12.13
C ASN A 404 18.71 -4.52 12.11
N GLY A 405 18.98 -3.37 12.71
CA GLY A 405 20.33 -2.82 12.86
C GLY A 405 21.24 -3.78 13.60
N TYR A 406 20.87 -4.18 14.82
CA TYR A 406 21.65 -5.15 15.61
C TYR A 406 21.75 -6.52 14.95
N CYS A 407 20.70 -6.97 14.24
CA CYS A 407 20.77 -8.22 13.45
C CYS A 407 21.82 -8.15 12.34
N LYS A 408 21.99 -7.02 11.68
CA LYS A 408 23.01 -6.82 10.64
C LYS A 408 24.43 -6.82 11.22
N GLU A 409 24.61 -6.27 12.40
CA GLU A 409 25.87 -6.31 13.16
C GLU A 409 26.18 -7.69 13.77
N GLY A 410 25.21 -8.61 13.76
CA GLY A 410 25.36 -9.94 14.33
C GLY A 410 25.17 -9.99 15.84
N ASP A 411 24.75 -8.91 16.48
CA ASP A 411 24.45 -8.89 17.92
C ASP A 411 23.07 -9.50 18.20
N VAL A 412 23.03 -10.81 18.22
CA VAL A 412 21.82 -11.60 18.49
C VAL A 412 21.24 -11.27 19.87
N LYS A 413 22.12 -11.09 20.88
CA LYS A 413 21.68 -10.87 22.25
C LYS A 413 20.88 -9.57 22.36
N LYS A 414 21.44 -8.48 21.84
CA LYS A 414 20.80 -7.17 21.88
C LYS A 414 19.50 -7.14 21.07
N ALA A 415 19.48 -7.80 19.90
CA ALA A 415 18.29 -7.92 19.09
C ALA A 415 17.13 -8.60 19.84
N PHE A 416 17.40 -9.67 20.61
CA PHE A 416 16.39 -10.35 21.43
C PHE A 416 15.99 -9.54 22.67
N GLU A 417 16.92 -8.85 23.33
CA GLU A 417 16.59 -7.92 24.42
C GLU A 417 15.58 -6.85 23.96
N LEU A 418 15.79 -6.26 22.78
CA LEU A 418 14.87 -5.29 22.18
C LEU A 418 13.53 -5.90 21.78
N PHE A 419 13.51 -7.14 21.33
CA PHE A 419 12.28 -7.87 21.03
C PHE A 419 11.44 -8.11 22.29
N ASP A 420 12.06 -8.49 23.39
CA ASP A 420 11.40 -8.69 24.67
C ASP A 420 10.92 -7.34 25.26
N GLU A 421 11.73 -6.29 25.13
CA GLU A 421 11.35 -4.93 25.51
C GLU A 421 10.14 -4.43 24.74
N MET A 422 10.13 -4.58 23.40
CA MET A 422 9.00 -4.26 22.53
C MET A 422 7.72 -4.93 23.03
N SER A 423 7.79 -6.21 23.35
CA SER A 423 6.66 -6.99 23.85
C SER A 423 6.20 -6.50 25.23
N SER A 424 7.13 -6.20 26.14
CA SER A 424 6.83 -5.72 27.50
C SER A 424 6.17 -4.34 27.53
N LYS A 425 6.51 -3.47 26.57
CA LYS A 425 5.88 -2.16 26.36
C LYS A 425 4.54 -2.23 25.59
N GLY A 426 4.05 -3.45 25.29
CA GLY A 426 2.77 -3.67 24.61
C GLY A 426 2.80 -3.36 23.11
N VAL A 427 3.96 -3.16 22.52
CA VAL A 427 4.15 -2.98 21.08
C VAL A 427 4.18 -4.35 20.42
N ARG A 428 3.22 -4.64 19.52
CA ARG A 428 3.12 -5.95 18.88
C ARG A 428 4.20 -6.16 17.81
N PRO A 429 4.95 -7.27 17.87
CA PRO A 429 5.88 -7.65 16.82
C PRO A 429 5.16 -7.85 15.47
N THR A 430 5.86 -7.56 14.39
CA THR A 430 5.36 -7.66 13.00
C THR A 430 6.14 -8.73 12.23
N ASN A 431 5.70 -9.07 11.02
CA ASN A 431 6.49 -9.96 10.15
C ASN A 431 7.93 -9.45 9.96
N VAL A 432 8.12 -8.12 9.85
CA VAL A 432 9.46 -7.52 9.72
C VAL A 432 10.33 -7.84 10.95
N THR A 433 9.77 -7.71 12.15
CA THR A 433 10.48 -8.02 13.41
C THR A 433 10.97 -9.47 13.42
N TYR A 434 10.07 -10.41 13.14
CA TYR A 434 10.39 -11.83 13.11
C TYR A 434 11.37 -12.19 11.99
N THR A 435 11.22 -11.59 10.81
CA THR A 435 12.11 -11.83 9.68
C THR A 435 13.56 -11.41 9.99
N SER A 436 13.76 -10.26 10.64
CA SER A 436 15.09 -9.80 11.06
C SER A 436 15.73 -10.76 12.07
N LEU A 437 14.95 -11.24 13.05
CA LEU A 437 15.44 -12.21 14.03
C LEU A 437 15.74 -13.59 13.40
N VAL A 438 14.87 -14.07 12.50
CA VAL A 438 15.13 -15.31 11.74
C VAL A 438 16.40 -15.16 10.92
N TYR A 439 16.60 -14.03 10.24
CA TYR A 439 17.80 -13.77 9.43
C TYR A 439 19.07 -13.87 10.27
N VAL A 440 19.16 -13.19 11.42
CA VAL A 440 20.36 -13.22 12.25
C VAL A 440 20.62 -14.61 12.84
N LEU A 441 19.58 -15.36 13.22
CA LEU A 441 19.72 -16.74 13.69
C LEU A 441 20.24 -17.66 12.57
N CYS A 442 19.77 -17.48 11.35
CA CYS A 442 20.29 -18.23 10.20
C CYS A 442 21.77 -17.90 9.93
N LYS A 443 22.15 -16.61 9.99
CA LYS A 443 23.53 -16.18 9.79
C LYS A 443 24.49 -16.66 10.89
N THR A 444 24.00 -16.81 12.11
CA THR A 444 24.78 -17.32 13.26
C THR A 444 24.66 -18.84 13.45
N ASN A 445 24.14 -19.54 12.44
CA ASN A 445 23.97 -21.01 12.41
C ASN A 445 23.05 -21.57 13.53
N ARG A 446 22.10 -20.75 14.04
CA ARG A 446 21.15 -21.17 15.09
C ARG A 446 19.81 -21.59 14.47
N MET A 447 19.85 -22.56 13.51
CA MET A 447 18.70 -22.94 12.68
C MET A 447 17.52 -23.52 13.49
N SER A 448 17.76 -24.18 14.62
CA SER A 448 16.69 -24.69 15.48
C SER A 448 15.82 -23.57 16.06
N GLU A 449 16.47 -22.50 16.49
CA GLU A 449 15.78 -21.33 17.04
C GLU A 449 15.08 -20.53 15.96
N ALA A 450 15.68 -20.40 14.76
CA ALA A 450 15.05 -19.79 13.61
C ALA A 450 13.73 -20.50 13.24
N ASN A 451 13.72 -21.83 13.25
CA ASN A 451 12.49 -22.61 13.05
C ASN A 451 11.48 -22.42 14.18
N GLY A 452 11.94 -22.35 15.43
CA GLY A 452 11.08 -22.06 16.58
C GLY A 452 10.35 -20.73 16.43
N LEU A 453 11.05 -19.68 15.98
CA LEU A 453 10.44 -18.37 15.68
C LEU A 453 9.44 -18.45 14.52
N PHE A 454 9.78 -19.19 13.47
CA PHE A 454 8.86 -19.37 12.34
C PHE A 454 7.55 -20.04 12.75
N GLU A 455 7.60 -21.07 13.62
CA GLU A 455 6.40 -21.69 14.18
C GLU A 455 5.64 -20.75 15.13
N ARG A 456 6.35 -19.90 15.89
CA ARG A 456 5.74 -18.90 16.75
C ARG A 456 4.94 -17.86 15.95
N VAL A 457 5.45 -17.36 14.83
CA VAL A 457 4.73 -16.48 13.89
C VAL A 457 3.38 -17.09 13.51
N ARG A 458 3.36 -18.40 13.28
CA ARG A 458 2.13 -19.14 12.93
C ARG A 458 1.15 -19.22 14.10
N SER A 459 1.65 -19.51 15.30
CA SER A 459 0.81 -19.64 16.50
C SER A 459 0.17 -18.30 16.91
N GLU A 460 0.83 -17.19 16.60
CA GLU A 460 0.31 -15.83 16.82
C GLU A 460 -0.66 -15.33 15.73
N GLY A 461 -0.96 -16.18 14.73
CA GLY A 461 -1.90 -15.88 13.65
C GLY A 461 -1.34 -14.97 12.56
N LEU A 462 -0.04 -14.69 12.58
CA LEU A 462 0.64 -13.98 11.51
C LEU A 462 0.86 -14.92 10.32
N LYS A 463 0.88 -14.35 9.11
CA LYS A 463 1.16 -15.10 7.88
C LYS A 463 2.61 -14.83 7.46
N PRO A 464 3.50 -15.85 7.50
CA PRO A 464 4.85 -15.69 6.97
C PRO A 464 4.79 -15.18 5.51
N ASP A 465 5.63 -14.20 5.20
CA ASP A 465 5.75 -13.64 3.86
C ASP A 465 6.93 -14.26 3.08
N VAL A 466 7.08 -13.89 1.83
CA VAL A 466 8.15 -14.39 0.96
C VAL A 466 9.54 -14.08 1.53
N VAL A 467 9.72 -12.93 2.21
CA VAL A 467 11.01 -12.50 2.75
C VAL A 467 11.46 -13.42 3.90
N MET A 468 10.53 -13.81 4.77
CA MET A 468 10.80 -14.75 5.88
C MET A 468 11.15 -16.14 5.36
N PHE A 469 10.43 -16.65 4.34
CA PHE A 469 10.78 -17.89 3.69
C PHE A 469 12.18 -17.83 3.05
N ASN A 470 12.48 -16.74 2.33
CA ASN A 470 13.80 -16.56 1.71
C ASN A 470 14.93 -16.52 2.74
N ALA A 471 14.72 -15.90 3.91
CA ALA A 471 15.71 -15.90 5.00
C ALA A 471 15.99 -17.32 5.53
N LEU A 472 14.95 -18.15 5.72
CA LEU A 472 15.11 -19.55 6.15
C LEU A 472 15.77 -20.41 5.06
N ILE A 473 15.36 -20.25 3.81
CA ILE A 473 15.95 -20.96 2.66
C ILE A 473 17.43 -20.62 2.56
N ASP A 474 17.79 -19.33 2.69
CA ASP A 474 19.20 -18.89 2.71
C ASP A 474 20.00 -19.53 3.85
N GLY A 475 19.42 -19.57 5.05
CA GLY A 475 20.01 -20.24 6.20
C GLY A 475 20.27 -21.73 5.94
N TYR A 476 19.31 -22.46 5.39
CA TYR A 476 19.49 -23.87 5.06
C TYR A 476 20.48 -24.10 3.94
N CYS A 477 20.46 -23.27 2.89
CA CYS A 477 21.44 -23.32 1.80
C CYS A 477 22.86 -23.07 2.30
N SER A 478 23.06 -22.09 3.16
CA SER A 478 24.37 -21.77 3.76
C SER A 478 24.90 -22.90 4.63
N ASN A 479 24.01 -23.70 5.25
CA ASN A 479 24.33 -24.88 6.01
C ASN A 479 24.32 -26.17 5.18
N SER A 480 24.36 -26.08 3.87
CA SER A 480 24.36 -27.21 2.92
C SER A 480 23.18 -28.18 3.05
N ASN A 481 22.09 -27.75 3.73
CA ASN A 481 20.90 -28.57 3.92
C ASN A 481 19.85 -28.27 2.83
N MET A 482 20.15 -28.70 1.61
CA MET A 482 19.29 -28.47 0.45
C MET A 482 17.93 -29.15 0.57
N GLU A 483 17.85 -30.31 1.25
CA GLU A 483 16.60 -31.02 1.45
C GLU A 483 15.56 -30.16 2.17
N ARG A 484 15.96 -29.53 3.28
CA ARG A 484 15.10 -28.62 4.05
C ARG A 484 14.75 -27.36 3.26
N ALA A 485 15.71 -26.82 2.50
CA ALA A 485 15.45 -25.65 1.64
C ALA A 485 14.34 -25.95 0.60
N PHE A 486 14.38 -27.11 -0.04
CA PHE A 486 13.33 -27.52 -0.99
C PHE A 486 11.99 -27.84 -0.31
N LEU A 487 11.99 -28.34 0.93
CA LEU A 487 10.74 -28.51 1.68
C LEU A 487 10.06 -27.17 1.95
N LEU A 488 10.82 -26.11 2.24
CA LEU A 488 10.28 -24.75 2.40
C LEU A 488 9.71 -24.20 1.10
N LEU A 489 10.35 -24.44 -0.05
CA LEU A 489 9.79 -24.07 -1.35
C LEU A 489 8.41 -24.72 -1.58
N LYS A 490 8.29 -26.02 -1.28
CA LYS A 490 6.99 -26.72 -1.35
C LYS A 490 5.98 -26.17 -0.35
N GLU A 491 6.43 -25.72 0.81
CA GLU A 491 5.55 -25.13 1.82
C GLU A 491 5.05 -23.75 1.40
N MET A 492 5.85 -22.93 0.69
CA MET A 492 5.41 -21.69 0.07
C MET A 492 4.21 -21.94 -0.86
N ASP A 493 4.32 -22.94 -1.74
CA ASP A 493 3.24 -23.30 -2.67
C ASP A 493 1.96 -23.73 -1.90
N ARG A 494 2.08 -24.56 -0.87
CA ARG A 494 0.94 -25.01 -0.05
C ARG A 494 0.23 -23.85 0.66
N ARG A 495 0.97 -22.78 0.97
CA ARG A 495 0.44 -21.59 1.67
C ARG A 495 0.01 -20.46 0.74
N ASN A 496 0.07 -20.68 -0.58
CA ASN A 496 -0.17 -19.64 -1.59
C ASN A 496 0.77 -18.42 -1.44
N VAL A 497 1.98 -18.62 -0.92
CA VAL A 497 3.06 -17.64 -0.95
C VAL A 497 3.83 -17.89 -2.24
N ARG A 498 3.78 -16.96 -3.18
CA ARG A 498 4.47 -17.13 -4.46
C ARG A 498 5.97 -16.95 -4.29
N PRO A 499 6.80 -17.93 -4.68
CA PRO A 499 8.24 -17.73 -4.79
C PRO A 499 8.55 -16.59 -5.77
N ASP A 500 9.63 -15.88 -5.49
CA ASP A 500 10.14 -14.77 -6.33
C ASP A 500 11.54 -15.08 -6.88
N GLU A 501 12.14 -14.12 -7.58
CA GLU A 501 13.49 -14.24 -8.14
C GLU A 501 14.52 -14.54 -7.05
N VAL A 502 14.36 -13.94 -5.86
CA VAL A 502 15.27 -14.13 -4.72
C VAL A 502 15.21 -15.56 -4.22
N THR A 503 14.01 -16.16 -4.16
CA THR A 503 13.82 -17.56 -3.74
C THR A 503 14.62 -18.51 -4.63
N TYR A 504 14.45 -18.38 -5.96
CA TYR A 504 15.14 -19.25 -6.93
C TYR A 504 16.65 -19.00 -6.96
N ASN A 505 17.09 -17.74 -6.94
CA ASN A 505 18.50 -17.37 -6.91
C ASN A 505 19.20 -17.93 -5.66
N THR A 506 18.52 -17.90 -4.51
CA THR A 506 19.05 -18.47 -3.25
C THR A 506 19.20 -19.99 -3.31
N LEU A 507 18.20 -20.70 -3.84
CA LEU A 507 18.26 -22.15 -4.04
C LEU A 507 19.33 -22.56 -5.05
N MET A 508 19.42 -21.86 -6.20
CA MET A 508 20.47 -22.09 -7.20
C MET A 508 21.85 -21.86 -6.60
N ARG A 509 22.03 -20.80 -5.84
CA ARG A 509 23.29 -20.55 -5.12
C ARG A 509 23.64 -21.68 -4.16
N GLY A 510 22.66 -22.14 -3.37
CA GLY A 510 22.85 -23.28 -2.46
C GLY A 510 23.29 -24.54 -3.20
N LEU A 511 22.66 -24.89 -4.33
CA LEU A 511 23.04 -26.02 -5.17
C LEU A 511 24.45 -25.85 -5.76
N CYS A 512 24.80 -24.67 -6.25
CA CYS A 512 26.13 -24.38 -6.75
C CYS A 512 27.21 -24.48 -5.67
N MET A 513 26.89 -24.12 -4.42
CA MET A 513 27.82 -24.27 -3.30
C MET A 513 28.11 -25.75 -2.95
N VAL A 514 27.11 -26.64 -3.10
CA VAL A 514 27.30 -28.09 -2.88
C VAL A 514 27.74 -28.84 -4.18
N GLY A 515 28.14 -28.11 -5.24
CA GLY A 515 28.67 -28.69 -6.48
C GLY A 515 27.62 -29.22 -7.45
N LYS A 516 26.33 -28.97 -7.21
CA LYS A 516 25.19 -29.47 -8.01
C LYS A 516 24.69 -28.47 -9.05
N ALA A 517 25.61 -27.94 -9.88
CA ALA A 517 25.29 -26.91 -10.85
C ALA A 517 24.24 -27.35 -11.88
N ASP A 518 24.16 -28.64 -12.22
CA ASP A 518 23.18 -29.16 -13.16
C ASP A 518 21.75 -29.15 -12.57
N GLU A 519 21.60 -29.43 -11.27
CA GLU A 519 20.32 -29.27 -10.57
C GLU A 519 19.92 -27.77 -10.50
N ALA A 520 20.89 -26.88 -10.32
CA ALA A 520 20.65 -25.43 -10.32
C ALA A 520 20.15 -24.93 -11.69
N ARG A 521 20.67 -25.49 -12.81
CA ARG A 521 20.15 -25.23 -14.14
C ARG A 521 18.68 -25.63 -14.27
N GLY A 522 18.30 -26.80 -13.72
CA GLY A 522 16.90 -27.23 -13.71
C GLY A 522 15.98 -26.25 -12.99
N LEU A 523 16.46 -25.59 -11.92
CA LEU A 523 15.70 -24.53 -11.22
C LEU A 523 15.52 -23.27 -12.09
N LEU A 524 16.47 -22.92 -12.94
CA LEU A 524 16.32 -21.80 -13.87
C LEU A 524 15.18 -22.07 -14.85
N ASP A 525 15.06 -23.32 -15.35
CA ASP A 525 13.99 -23.73 -16.24
C ASP A 525 12.63 -23.78 -15.51
N GLU A 526 12.58 -24.24 -14.26
CA GLU A 526 11.38 -24.18 -13.41
C GLU A 526 10.92 -22.75 -13.17
N MET A 527 11.84 -21.82 -12.83
CA MET A 527 11.59 -20.41 -12.65
C MET A 527 10.89 -19.80 -13.87
N ARG A 528 11.41 -20.08 -15.08
CA ARG A 528 10.79 -19.68 -16.34
C ARG A 528 9.41 -20.28 -16.55
N GLY A 529 9.26 -21.57 -16.25
CA GLY A 529 7.98 -22.29 -16.37
C GLY A 529 6.90 -21.72 -15.48
N ARG A 530 7.26 -21.10 -14.35
CA ARG A 530 6.35 -20.39 -13.44
C ARG A 530 6.09 -18.92 -13.84
N GLY A 531 6.69 -18.45 -14.96
CA GLY A 531 6.55 -17.07 -15.42
C GLY A 531 7.35 -16.05 -14.62
N ILE A 532 8.40 -16.50 -13.92
CA ILE A 532 9.37 -15.65 -13.23
C ILE A 532 10.57 -15.48 -14.16
N GLU A 533 10.85 -14.25 -14.61
CA GLU A 533 11.95 -13.99 -15.51
C GLU A 533 13.30 -14.00 -14.75
N PRO A 534 14.29 -14.80 -15.21
CA PRO A 534 15.63 -14.76 -14.66
C PRO A 534 16.27 -13.39 -14.80
N ASP A 535 16.95 -12.94 -13.77
CA ASP A 535 17.70 -11.70 -13.74
C ASP A 535 19.22 -11.93 -13.92
N PHE A 536 19.99 -10.86 -13.90
CA PHE A 536 21.46 -10.96 -14.01
C PHE A 536 22.10 -11.78 -12.85
N ILE A 537 21.46 -11.82 -11.67
CA ILE A 537 21.93 -12.61 -10.51
C ILE A 537 21.76 -14.10 -10.79
N SER A 538 20.64 -14.49 -11.42
CA SER A 538 20.38 -15.89 -11.83
C SER A 538 21.49 -16.42 -12.71
N TYR A 539 21.88 -15.67 -13.75
CA TYR A 539 22.96 -16.05 -14.66
C TYR A 539 24.32 -16.06 -13.98
N ASN A 540 24.67 -15.03 -13.20
CA ASN A 540 25.94 -14.99 -12.47
C ASN A 540 26.08 -16.14 -11.48
N THR A 541 24.97 -16.57 -10.85
CA THR A 541 24.97 -17.73 -9.93
C THR A 541 25.33 -19.01 -10.67
N LEU A 542 24.76 -19.26 -11.85
CA LEU A 542 25.06 -20.44 -12.66
C LEU A 542 26.48 -20.36 -13.25
N ILE A 543 26.90 -19.23 -13.78
CA ILE A 543 28.26 -19.02 -14.30
C ILE A 543 29.27 -19.34 -13.20
N SER A 544 29.10 -18.78 -12.00
CA SER A 544 29.96 -19.05 -10.85
C SER A 544 29.93 -20.54 -10.43
N GLY A 545 28.74 -21.17 -10.46
CA GLY A 545 28.58 -22.57 -10.13
C GLY A 545 29.31 -23.50 -11.09
N TYR A 546 29.16 -23.29 -12.41
CA TYR A 546 29.85 -24.08 -13.43
C TYR A 546 31.36 -23.82 -13.47
N SER A 547 31.78 -22.56 -13.28
CA SER A 547 33.20 -22.20 -13.18
C SER A 547 33.89 -22.88 -12.00
N ARG A 548 33.25 -22.91 -10.83
CA ARG A 548 33.78 -23.63 -9.67
C ARG A 548 33.89 -25.14 -9.89
N LYS A 549 32.97 -25.72 -10.66
CA LYS A 549 32.96 -27.14 -11.04
C LYS A 549 34.01 -27.44 -12.12
N GLY A 550 34.66 -26.44 -12.72
CA GLY A 550 35.59 -26.58 -13.82
C GLY A 550 34.92 -26.79 -15.19
N ASN A 551 33.59 -26.72 -15.25
CA ASN A 551 32.87 -26.86 -16.53
C ASN A 551 32.73 -25.52 -17.24
N MET A 552 33.82 -25.09 -17.87
CA MET A 552 33.88 -23.78 -18.54
C MET A 552 32.98 -23.67 -19.76
N ASN A 553 32.73 -24.79 -20.45
CA ASN A 553 31.84 -24.82 -21.63
C ASN A 553 30.43 -24.36 -21.28
N ASP A 554 29.86 -24.85 -20.18
CA ASP A 554 28.55 -24.43 -19.74
C ASP A 554 28.58 -23.04 -19.10
N ALA A 555 29.65 -22.68 -18.40
CA ALA A 555 29.82 -21.32 -17.87
C ALA A 555 29.78 -20.26 -18.98
N PHE A 556 30.49 -20.49 -20.09
CA PHE A 556 30.46 -19.60 -21.27
C PHE A 556 29.10 -19.59 -21.97
N LYS A 557 28.42 -20.73 -22.08
CA LYS A 557 27.04 -20.77 -22.61
C LYS A 557 26.09 -19.86 -21.83
N PHE A 558 26.17 -19.89 -20.49
CA PHE A 558 25.32 -19.03 -19.65
C PHE A 558 25.72 -17.56 -19.76
N ARG A 559 27.00 -17.23 -19.95
CA ARG A 559 27.44 -15.87 -20.27
C ARG A 559 26.83 -15.39 -21.60
N ASP A 560 26.87 -16.23 -22.62
CA ASP A 560 26.34 -15.88 -23.94
C ASP A 560 24.80 -15.78 -23.91
N GLU A 561 24.12 -16.62 -23.13
CA GLU A 561 22.69 -16.50 -22.91
C GLU A 561 22.32 -15.21 -22.16
N MET A 562 23.13 -14.83 -21.15
CA MET A 562 23.00 -13.57 -20.41
C MET A 562 23.09 -12.36 -21.36
N LEU A 563 24.09 -12.35 -22.27
CA LEU A 563 24.26 -11.31 -23.28
C LEU A 563 23.07 -11.27 -24.27
N ASN A 564 22.59 -12.42 -24.74
CA ASN A 564 21.45 -12.51 -25.65
C ASN A 564 20.15 -11.99 -25.02
N ARG A 565 20.05 -12.01 -23.69
CA ARG A 565 18.94 -11.43 -22.93
C ARG A 565 19.11 -9.94 -22.62
N GLY A 566 20.22 -9.34 -23.06
CA GLY A 566 20.51 -7.92 -22.87
C GLY A 566 21.14 -7.57 -21.52
N PHE A 567 21.62 -8.56 -20.78
CA PHE A 567 22.39 -8.32 -19.55
C PHE A 567 23.88 -8.30 -19.86
N ASN A 568 24.57 -7.24 -19.44
CA ASN A 568 26.01 -7.16 -19.61
C ASN A 568 26.75 -7.88 -18.46
N PRO A 569 27.83 -8.62 -18.77
CA PRO A 569 28.72 -9.17 -17.75
C PRO A 569 29.28 -8.08 -16.84
N THR A 570 29.34 -8.39 -15.56
CA THR A 570 29.87 -7.49 -14.50
C THR A 570 31.23 -7.97 -14.01
N LEU A 571 31.87 -7.21 -13.13
CA LEU A 571 33.09 -7.62 -12.43
C LEU A 571 32.95 -9.05 -11.86
N LEU A 572 31.81 -9.34 -11.21
CA LEU A 572 31.55 -10.66 -10.63
C LEU A 572 31.51 -11.79 -11.68
N THR A 573 30.95 -11.50 -12.86
CA THR A 573 30.91 -12.45 -13.99
C THR A 573 32.31 -12.80 -14.48
N TYR A 574 33.14 -11.76 -14.71
CA TYR A 574 34.52 -11.95 -15.17
C TYR A 574 35.37 -12.65 -14.13
N ASN A 575 35.29 -12.26 -12.86
CA ASN A 575 36.02 -12.93 -11.78
C ASN A 575 35.68 -14.41 -11.68
N ALA A 576 34.39 -14.77 -11.79
CA ALA A 576 33.97 -16.17 -11.78
C ALA A 576 34.56 -16.98 -12.95
N LEU A 577 34.55 -16.42 -14.17
CA LEU A 577 35.08 -17.08 -15.35
C LEU A 577 36.60 -17.18 -15.30
N ILE A 578 37.32 -16.11 -14.94
CA ILE A 578 38.79 -16.10 -14.77
C ILE A 578 39.20 -17.14 -13.74
N GLN A 579 38.56 -17.14 -12.57
CA GLN A 579 38.85 -18.13 -11.51
C GLN A 579 38.63 -19.58 -12.00
N GLY A 580 37.57 -19.81 -12.80
CA GLY A 580 37.30 -21.14 -13.37
C GLY A 580 38.34 -21.56 -14.39
N LEU A 581 38.81 -20.67 -15.25
CA LEU A 581 39.86 -20.93 -16.24
C LEU A 581 41.20 -21.21 -15.55
N CYS A 582 41.58 -20.39 -14.58
CA CYS A 582 42.80 -20.60 -13.78
C CYS A 582 42.80 -21.95 -13.09
N LYS A 583 41.68 -22.39 -12.53
CA LYS A 583 41.56 -23.75 -11.94
C LYS A 583 41.67 -24.88 -12.95
N ASN A 584 41.36 -24.62 -14.22
CA ASN A 584 41.50 -25.60 -15.32
C ASN A 584 42.86 -25.48 -16.03
N GLU A 585 43.80 -24.75 -15.46
CA GLU A 585 45.14 -24.52 -16.01
C GLU A 585 45.11 -23.82 -17.40
N ASP A 586 44.04 -23.08 -17.72
CA ASP A 586 43.89 -22.33 -18.96
C ASP A 586 44.20 -20.83 -18.76
N GLY A 587 45.47 -20.53 -18.44
CA GLY A 587 45.94 -19.19 -18.15
C GLY A 587 45.84 -18.22 -19.34
N ASP A 588 46.02 -18.74 -20.55
CA ASP A 588 45.97 -17.92 -21.78
C ASP A 588 44.58 -17.34 -22.02
N GLN A 589 43.53 -18.17 -21.87
CA GLN A 589 42.14 -17.68 -21.97
C GLN A 589 41.74 -16.77 -20.81
N ALA A 590 42.29 -17.00 -19.60
CA ALA A 590 42.07 -16.11 -18.47
C ALA A 590 42.66 -14.69 -18.71
N GLU A 591 43.85 -14.61 -19.31
CA GLU A 591 44.47 -13.33 -19.71
C GLU A 591 43.65 -12.63 -20.81
N GLU A 592 43.11 -13.38 -21.77
CA GLU A 592 42.28 -12.85 -22.84
C GLU A 592 40.97 -12.26 -22.29
N LEU A 593 40.35 -12.91 -21.31
CA LEU A 593 39.17 -12.41 -20.58
C LEU A 593 39.48 -11.15 -19.76
N LEU A 594 40.68 -11.05 -19.14
CA LEU A 594 41.11 -9.82 -18.47
C LEU A 594 41.20 -8.66 -19.45
N LYS A 595 41.78 -8.89 -20.63
CA LYS A 595 41.86 -7.88 -21.68
C LYS A 595 40.47 -7.45 -22.18
N GLU A 596 39.55 -8.41 -22.36
CA GLU A 596 38.15 -8.15 -22.70
C GLU A 596 37.49 -7.26 -21.63
N MET A 597 37.63 -7.62 -20.35
CA MET A 597 37.07 -6.90 -19.20
C MET A 597 37.51 -5.44 -19.19
N VAL A 598 38.80 -5.19 -19.32
CA VAL A 598 39.41 -3.82 -19.35
C VAL A 598 38.92 -3.05 -20.58
N SER A 599 38.84 -3.70 -21.76
CA SER A 599 38.35 -3.07 -23.00
C SER A 599 36.90 -2.61 -22.90
N LYS A 600 36.08 -3.26 -22.06
CA LYS A 600 34.68 -2.90 -21.78
C LYS A 600 34.57 -1.87 -20.64
N GLY A 601 35.67 -1.36 -20.12
CA GLY A 601 35.68 -0.32 -19.08
C GLY A 601 35.39 -0.85 -17.68
N ILE A 602 35.51 -2.17 -17.46
CA ILE A 602 35.35 -2.78 -16.14
C ILE A 602 36.72 -2.89 -15.49
N THR A 603 36.91 -2.22 -14.35
CA THR A 603 38.18 -2.21 -13.63
C THR A 603 38.35 -3.52 -12.85
N PRO A 604 39.46 -4.29 -13.08
CA PRO A 604 39.80 -5.45 -12.28
C PRO A 604 40.02 -5.07 -10.81
N ASP A 605 39.65 -5.96 -9.90
CA ASP A 605 39.90 -5.85 -8.46
C ASP A 605 40.99 -6.82 -7.98
N ASP A 606 41.30 -6.76 -6.68
CA ASP A 606 42.33 -7.61 -6.07
C ASP A 606 42.03 -9.10 -6.27
N SER A 607 40.75 -9.49 -6.24
CA SER A 607 40.31 -10.88 -6.46
C SER A 607 40.62 -11.34 -7.90
N THR A 608 40.47 -10.47 -8.89
CA THR A 608 40.84 -10.75 -10.27
C THR A 608 42.32 -11.08 -10.41
N TYR A 609 43.18 -10.21 -9.82
CA TYR A 609 44.64 -10.38 -9.92
C TYR A 609 45.14 -11.58 -9.11
N ILE A 610 44.60 -11.83 -7.91
CA ILE A 610 44.98 -12.98 -7.09
C ILE A 610 44.68 -14.28 -7.84
N SER A 611 43.48 -14.40 -8.45
CA SER A 611 43.09 -15.61 -9.21
C SER A 611 44.04 -15.85 -10.41
N LEU A 612 44.48 -14.78 -11.09
CA LEU A 612 45.42 -14.90 -12.22
C LEU A 612 46.82 -15.30 -11.76
N ILE A 613 47.33 -14.71 -10.67
CA ILE A 613 48.65 -15.05 -10.11
C ILE A 613 48.69 -16.52 -9.66
N GLU A 614 47.63 -16.98 -8.96
CA GLU A 614 47.53 -18.39 -8.53
C GLU A 614 47.50 -19.33 -9.73
N GLY A 615 46.68 -19.01 -10.78
CA GLY A 615 46.57 -19.85 -11.96
C GLY A 615 47.79 -19.87 -12.89
N LEU A 616 48.57 -18.77 -12.96
CA LEU A 616 49.81 -18.68 -13.74
C LEU A 616 51.01 -19.33 -13.00
N SER A 617 51.03 -19.30 -11.64
CA SER A 617 52.11 -19.89 -10.85
C SER A 617 52.03 -21.41 -10.79
N GLU A 618 50.90 -22.04 -10.99
CA GLU A 618 50.76 -23.53 -11.07
C GLU A 618 51.12 -24.05 -12.46
N GLY A 619 51.00 -23.26 -13.52
CA GLY A 619 51.35 -23.64 -14.89
C GLY A 619 52.84 -23.60 -15.23
N ASP A 620 53.60 -22.72 -14.59
CA ASP A 620 55.03 -22.57 -14.78
C ASP A 620 55.84 -23.22 -13.66
N GLY A 621 55.90 -24.51 -13.54
CA GLY A 621 56.66 -25.29 -12.55
C GLY A 621 57.88 -24.63 -11.87
N LEU A 622 57.74 -23.40 -11.37
CA LEU A 622 58.68 -22.70 -10.54
C LEU A 622 58.63 -23.25 -9.12
N VAL A 623 59.34 -24.36 -8.93
CA VAL A 623 59.82 -24.79 -7.63
C VAL A 623 60.56 -23.61 -6.96
N VAL A 624 59.87 -22.87 -6.11
CA VAL A 624 60.54 -22.01 -5.15
C VAL A 624 61.28 -22.91 -4.19
N SER A 625 62.54 -23.23 -4.51
CA SER A 625 63.48 -23.83 -3.60
C SER A 625 63.59 -22.95 -2.35
N ASN A 626 63.04 -23.41 -1.22
CA ASN A 626 63.39 -22.88 0.08
C ASN A 626 64.91 -23.01 0.29
N GLY A 627 65.62 -21.91 0.13
CA GLY A 627 67.03 -21.74 0.43
C GLY A 627 67.22 -20.63 1.47
N VAL A 628 67.44 -21.09 2.73
CA VAL A 628 68.08 -20.43 3.88
C VAL A 628 67.40 -19.18 4.44
#